data_2f7de329e169e4b20943eebcfc7cd47a
#
_entry.id   2f7de329e169e4b20943eebcfc7cd47a
#
_cell.length_a   1.000
_cell.length_b   1.000
_cell.length_c   1.000
_cell.angle_alpha   90.00
_cell.angle_beta   90.00
_cell.angle_gamma   90.00
#
_symmetry.space_group_name_H-M   'P 1'
#
loop_
_entity.id
_entity.type
_entity.pdbx_description
1 polymer ?
#
loop_
_entity_poly.entity_id
_entity_poly.type
_entity_poly.pdbx_seq_one_letter_code
_entity_poly.pdbx_strand_id
1 'polypeptide(L)'
;KGDPSKGALITLSAEGALAAVLGAPGVAAQADPAETPDAQAAAAAPAPETPITPDLKTTVIFDKVASPFPIVLTTVFRNYCMFRYEADRREREERYYHKGDQITVNVTNTVKFWTSNAAASKTTVLATGGRSVDLDLGGQGEVAVKQIRWVAAEGGGWNLVLVDVP
;
A
#
# COMPACT_ATOMS: atom_id res chain seq x y z
N LYS A 1 -2.84 -6.61 -60.20
CA LYS A 1 -2.75 -8.03 -60.59
C LYS A 1 -2.24 -8.83 -59.38
N GLY A 2 -3.15 -9.67 -58.85
CA GLY A 2 -2.91 -10.80 -57.98
C GLY A 2 -2.73 -10.44 -56.50
N ASP A 3 -3.58 -10.47 -55.64
CA ASP A 3 -4.58 -11.31 -55.02
C ASP A 3 -4.05 -12.59 -54.39
N PRO A 4 -4.78 -13.16 -53.48
CA PRO A 4 -4.87 -13.04 -52.03
C PRO A 4 -4.61 -14.41 -51.38
N SER A 5 -4.42 -14.46 -50.12
CA SER A 5 -4.50 -15.73 -49.39
C SER A 5 -5.05 -15.45 -47.99
N LYS A 6 -6.23 -15.72 -47.88
CA LYS A 6 -6.91 -16.90 -47.33
C LYS A 6 -6.37 -17.33 -45.97
N GLY A 7 -7.16 -16.98 -45.01
CA GLY A 7 -7.16 -17.47 -43.65
C GLY A 7 -7.37 -18.98 -43.56
N ALA A 8 -6.86 -19.54 -42.54
CA ALA A 8 -7.26 -20.85 -42.07
C ALA A 8 -7.68 -20.72 -40.59
N LEU A 9 -8.97 -20.80 -40.42
CA LEU A 9 -9.59 -21.13 -39.13
C LEU A 9 -9.23 -22.57 -38.80
N ILE A 10 -8.59 -22.78 -37.68
CA ILE A 10 -8.47 -24.11 -37.10
C ILE A 10 -9.40 -24.17 -35.90
N THR A 11 -10.53 -24.76 -36.15
CA THR A 11 -11.43 -25.27 -35.12
C THR A 11 -10.85 -26.58 -34.62
N LEU A 12 -10.45 -26.66 -33.39
CA LEU A 12 -10.20 -27.93 -32.72
C LEU A 12 -11.40 -28.28 -31.86
N SER A 13 -12.19 -29.18 -32.36
CA SER A 13 -13.14 -29.96 -31.59
C SER A 13 -12.36 -31.07 -30.88
N ALA A 14 -12.47 -31.12 -29.59
CA ALA A 14 -12.07 -32.29 -28.82
C ALA A 14 -13.33 -32.99 -28.34
N GLU A 15 -13.70 -33.99 -29.07
CA GLU A 15 -14.60 -35.02 -28.59
C GLU A 15 -13.80 -36.24 -28.13
N GLY A 16 -14.22 -36.76 -27.00
CA GLY A 16 -14.18 -38.20 -26.81
C GLY A 16 -13.13 -38.69 -25.82
N ALA A 17 -13.55 -39.16 -24.74
CA ALA A 17 -13.62 -40.60 -24.45
C ALA A 17 -13.97 -40.85 -22.98
N LEU A 18 -15.11 -41.44 -22.83
CA LEU A 18 -15.49 -42.20 -21.66
C LEU A 18 -14.56 -43.43 -21.51
N ALA A 19 -14.08 -43.62 -20.31
CA ALA A 19 -13.71 -44.95 -19.85
C ALA A 19 -14.20 -45.15 -18.43
N ALA A 20 -15.28 -45.85 -18.32
CA ALA A 20 -15.77 -46.41 -17.07
C ALA A 20 -14.95 -47.65 -16.74
N VAL A 21 -14.42 -47.70 -15.55
CA VAL A 21 -14.00 -48.99 -14.94
C VAL A 21 -14.63 -49.12 -13.58
N LEU A 22 -15.53 -50.05 -13.50
CA LEU A 22 -16.10 -50.59 -12.28
C LEU A 22 -15.06 -51.39 -11.49
N GLY A 23 -15.06 -51.16 -10.20
CA GLY A 23 -14.33 -51.98 -9.29
C GLY A 23 -14.44 -51.51 -7.84
N ALA A 24 -15.51 -51.90 -7.17
CA ALA A 24 -15.57 -51.98 -5.72
C ALA A 24 -15.43 -53.45 -5.32
N PRO A 25 -15.26 -53.84 -4.06
CA PRO A 25 -15.43 -53.14 -2.81
C PRO A 25 -14.30 -53.47 -1.80
N GLY A 26 -14.30 -52.75 -0.70
CA GLY A 26 -13.71 -53.33 0.49
C GLY A 26 -13.15 -52.35 1.50
N VAL A 27 -13.81 -52.42 2.63
CA VAL A 27 -13.33 -52.17 3.97
C VAL A 27 -13.43 -50.74 4.51
N ALA A 28 -14.36 -50.65 5.42
CA ALA A 28 -14.55 -49.56 6.35
C ALA A 28 -13.29 -49.31 7.19
N ALA A 29 -12.87 -48.08 7.21
CA ALA A 29 -12.06 -47.52 8.27
C ALA A 29 -12.73 -46.24 8.74
N GLN A 30 -13.02 -46.20 10.01
CA GLN A 30 -13.60 -45.07 10.72
C GLN A 30 -12.78 -43.84 10.48
N ALA A 31 -13.44 -42.81 9.95
CA ALA A 31 -12.90 -41.49 9.92
C ALA A 31 -13.32 -40.80 11.21
N ASP A 32 -12.36 -40.44 12.03
CA ASP A 32 -12.49 -39.42 13.04
C ASP A 32 -12.97 -38.12 12.40
N PRO A 33 -13.82 -37.37 13.06
CA PRO A 33 -14.17 -36.03 12.60
C PRO A 33 -12.99 -35.10 12.86
N ALA A 34 -12.19 -34.88 11.84
CA ALA A 34 -11.22 -33.80 11.88
C ALA A 34 -11.97 -32.47 11.88
N GLU A 35 -11.78 -31.77 12.95
CA GLU A 35 -12.16 -30.40 13.15
C GLU A 35 -11.76 -29.56 11.93
N THR A 36 -12.72 -28.90 11.35
CA THR A 36 -12.54 -27.80 10.44
C THR A 36 -11.96 -26.62 11.23
N PRO A 37 -10.77 -26.16 10.97
CA PRO A 37 -10.41 -24.82 11.40
C PRO A 37 -11.10 -23.86 10.46
N ASP A 38 -12.15 -23.28 10.95
CA ASP A 38 -12.77 -22.07 10.41
C ASP A 38 -11.74 -20.94 10.58
N ALA A 39 -10.79 -20.90 9.68
CA ALA A 39 -9.89 -19.76 9.54
C ALA A 39 -10.62 -18.69 8.75
N GLN A 40 -11.62 -18.13 9.36
CA GLN A 40 -12.15 -16.84 8.98
C GLN A 40 -11.05 -15.83 9.28
N ALA A 41 -10.25 -15.54 8.28
CA ALA A 41 -9.36 -14.40 8.32
C ALA A 41 -10.21 -13.16 8.38
N ALA A 42 -10.63 -12.81 9.58
CA ALA A 42 -11.14 -11.49 9.88
C ALA A 42 -10.02 -10.53 9.48
N ALA A 43 -10.28 -9.72 8.46
CA ALA A 43 -9.45 -8.56 8.18
C ALA A 43 -9.39 -7.77 9.48
N ALA A 44 -8.26 -7.85 10.16
CA ALA A 44 -8.03 -7.11 11.37
C ALA A 44 -8.10 -5.62 10.99
N ALA A 45 -9.12 -4.96 11.47
CA ALA A 45 -9.15 -3.51 11.51
C ALA A 45 -7.82 -3.06 12.13
N PRO A 46 -7.16 -2.03 11.60
CA PRO A 46 -5.92 -1.53 12.18
C PRO A 46 -6.19 -1.23 13.65
N ALA A 47 -5.44 -1.88 14.53
CA ALA A 47 -5.51 -1.60 15.95
C ALA A 47 -5.26 -0.11 16.15
N PRO A 48 -6.01 0.57 17.02
CA PRO A 48 -5.76 1.97 17.32
C PRO A 48 -4.34 2.08 17.87
N GLU A 49 -3.48 2.70 17.08
CA GLU A 49 -2.12 2.96 17.54
C GLU A 49 -2.18 3.94 18.70
N THR A 50 -1.41 3.63 19.73
CA THR A 50 -1.25 4.34 21.00
C THR A 50 -1.30 5.85 20.88
N PRO A 51 -1.86 6.53 21.90
CA PRO A 51 -1.97 7.99 21.91
C PRO A 51 -0.61 8.65 21.69
N ILE A 52 -0.61 9.65 20.84
CA ILE A 52 0.55 10.46 20.46
C ILE A 52 1.20 10.98 21.75
N THR A 53 2.46 10.63 21.97
CA THR A 53 3.25 11.27 23.02
C THR A 53 3.28 12.78 22.75
N PRO A 54 2.93 13.64 23.71
CA PRO A 54 2.67 15.06 23.45
C PRO A 54 3.85 15.90 22.97
N ASP A 55 5.05 15.33 22.90
CA ASP A 55 6.28 16.04 22.52
C ASP A 55 6.68 15.96 21.04
N LEU A 56 5.96 15.20 20.22
CA LEU A 56 6.29 15.12 18.81
C LEU A 56 5.49 16.15 18.01
N LYS A 57 6.21 16.98 17.24
CA LYS A 57 5.57 17.91 16.32
C LYS A 57 4.65 17.15 15.38
N THR A 58 3.36 17.41 15.50
CA THR A 58 2.32 16.76 14.72
C THR A 58 1.61 17.81 13.89
N THR A 59 1.50 17.54 12.60
CA THR A 59 0.77 18.38 11.64
C THR A 59 -0.39 17.59 11.06
N VAL A 60 -1.61 18.13 11.14
CA VAL A 60 -2.79 17.50 10.55
C VAL A 60 -2.81 17.76 9.05
N ILE A 61 -2.86 16.70 8.25
CA ILE A 61 -2.95 16.75 6.78
C ILE A 61 -4.42 16.77 6.35
N PHE A 62 -5.21 15.82 6.85
CA PHE A 62 -6.66 15.78 6.67
C PHE A 62 -7.32 15.58 8.03
N ASP A 63 -8.34 16.37 8.30
CA ASP A 63 -9.07 16.34 9.57
C ASP A 63 -10.47 15.76 9.39
N LYS A 64 -10.97 15.13 10.45
CA LYS A 64 -12.36 14.69 10.62
C LYS A 64 -12.95 13.93 9.41
N VAL A 65 -12.19 13.03 8.83
CA VAL A 65 -12.71 12.13 7.81
C VAL A 65 -13.49 10.97 8.44
N ALA A 66 -14.52 10.49 7.76
CA ALA A 66 -15.40 9.44 8.30
C ALA A 66 -14.67 8.11 8.51
N SER A 67 -13.74 7.77 7.63
CA SER A 67 -12.93 6.55 7.70
C SER A 67 -11.58 6.75 7.02
N PRO A 68 -10.53 6.02 7.43
CA PRO A 68 -9.28 5.98 6.70
C PRO A 68 -9.47 5.55 5.25
N PHE A 69 -8.70 6.13 4.35
CA PHE A 69 -8.69 5.78 2.92
C PHE A 69 -7.24 5.72 2.41
N PRO A 70 -6.99 4.99 1.32
CA PRO A 70 -5.67 4.97 0.70
C PRO A 70 -5.28 6.36 0.19
N ILE A 71 -4.01 6.70 0.37
CA ILE A 71 -3.41 7.95 -0.13
C ILE A 71 -2.28 7.64 -1.11
N VAL A 72 -1.95 8.59 -1.93
CA VAL A 72 -0.79 8.55 -2.82
C VAL A 72 0.20 9.59 -2.36
N LEU A 73 1.41 9.15 -2.02
CA LEU A 73 2.52 10.03 -1.68
C LEU A 73 3.35 10.23 -2.94
N THR A 74 3.49 11.47 -3.38
CA THR A 74 4.35 11.83 -4.51
C THR A 74 5.48 12.72 -4.02
N THR A 75 6.72 12.35 -4.32
CA THR A 75 7.89 13.16 -3.99
C THR A 75 8.65 13.52 -5.25
N VAL A 76 8.87 14.81 -5.46
CA VAL A 76 9.69 15.36 -6.54
C VAL A 76 10.99 15.90 -5.95
N PHE A 77 12.11 15.47 -6.52
CA PHE A 77 13.43 15.87 -6.05
C PHE A 77 13.94 17.11 -6.81
N ARG A 78 14.28 18.14 -6.06
CA ARG A 78 14.77 19.43 -6.58
C ARG A 78 16.29 19.51 -6.58
N ASN A 79 16.94 18.61 -5.83
CA ASN A 79 18.38 18.51 -5.70
C ASN A 79 18.75 17.09 -5.32
N TYR A 80 20.06 16.79 -5.28
CA TYR A 80 20.56 15.51 -4.81
C TYR A 80 20.13 15.23 -3.37
N CYS A 81 19.58 14.04 -3.16
CA CYS A 81 19.02 13.66 -1.86
C CYS A 81 18.97 12.13 -1.73
N MET A 82 19.38 11.62 -0.57
CA MET A 82 19.06 10.26 -0.20
C MET A 82 17.63 10.25 0.37
N PHE A 83 16.79 9.41 -0.17
CA PHE A 83 15.43 9.22 0.32
C PHE A 83 15.17 7.76 0.59
N ARG A 84 14.61 7.49 1.76
CA ARG A 84 14.27 6.16 2.22
C ARG A 84 12.82 6.19 2.65
N TYR A 85 12.07 5.13 2.35
CA TYR A 85 10.70 5.01 2.83
C TYR A 85 10.32 3.57 3.13
N GLU A 86 9.34 3.41 3.98
CA GLU A 86 8.70 2.16 4.35
C GLU A 86 7.19 2.42 4.40
N ALA A 87 6.44 1.84 3.45
CA ALA A 87 5.00 1.99 3.34
C ALA A 87 4.29 0.73 3.80
N ASP A 88 3.28 0.86 4.66
CA ASP A 88 2.43 -0.23 5.15
C ASP A 88 3.21 -1.42 5.72
N ARG A 89 4.34 -1.15 6.41
CA ARG A 89 5.25 -2.16 6.96
C ARG A 89 5.84 -3.12 5.93
N ARG A 90 5.89 -2.70 4.66
CA ARG A 90 6.57 -3.44 3.59
C ARG A 90 8.07 -3.26 3.69
N GLU A 91 8.78 -3.90 2.77
CA GLU A 91 10.22 -3.75 2.66
C GLU A 91 10.61 -2.27 2.51
N ARG A 92 11.68 -1.91 3.19
CA ARG A 92 12.24 -0.56 3.14
C ARG A 92 12.94 -0.34 1.80
N GLU A 93 12.56 0.73 1.12
CA GLU A 93 13.24 1.19 -0.07
C GLU A 93 14.13 2.38 0.24
N GLU A 94 15.38 2.34 -0.23
CA GLU A 94 16.35 3.40 -0.08
C GLU A 94 17.06 3.65 -1.40
N ARG A 95 17.10 4.91 -1.82
CA ARG A 95 17.78 5.30 -3.05
C ARG A 95 18.26 6.75 -2.98
N TYR A 96 19.29 7.03 -3.77
CA TYR A 96 19.71 8.40 -4.06
C TYR A 96 18.97 8.92 -5.29
N TYR A 97 18.47 10.13 -5.16
CA TYR A 97 17.71 10.82 -6.20
C TYR A 97 18.41 12.10 -6.62
N HIS A 98 18.17 12.52 -7.85
CA HIS A 98 18.72 13.72 -8.44
C HIS A 98 17.62 14.72 -8.77
N LYS A 99 18.02 15.94 -9.10
CA LYS A 99 17.07 16.95 -9.53
C LYS A 99 16.24 16.48 -10.72
N GLY A 100 14.92 16.54 -10.57
CA GLY A 100 13.97 16.12 -11.59
C GLY A 100 13.43 14.72 -11.42
N ASP A 101 14.05 13.90 -10.57
CA ASP A 101 13.50 12.58 -10.26
C ASP A 101 12.18 12.72 -9.49
N GLN A 102 11.32 11.72 -9.67
CA GLN A 102 10.03 11.63 -8.99
C GLN A 102 9.75 10.20 -8.57
N ILE A 103 9.15 10.04 -7.40
CA ILE A 103 8.59 8.77 -6.93
C ILE A 103 7.13 8.93 -6.58
N THR A 104 6.40 7.84 -6.70
CA THR A 104 4.99 7.75 -6.29
C THR A 104 4.80 6.49 -5.49
N VAL A 105 4.25 6.61 -4.29
CA VAL A 105 4.04 5.51 -3.35
C VAL A 105 2.58 5.45 -2.96
N ASN A 106 1.95 4.29 -3.16
CA ASN A 106 0.61 4.03 -2.67
C ASN A 106 0.67 3.57 -1.22
N VAL A 107 -0.07 4.24 -0.36
CA VAL A 107 -0.08 4.03 1.08
C VAL A 107 -1.51 3.75 1.54
N THR A 108 -1.71 2.63 2.20
CA THR A 108 -3.02 2.25 2.74
C THR A 108 -3.20 2.70 4.19
N ASN A 109 -2.20 2.49 5.02
CA ASN A 109 -2.29 2.76 6.46
C ASN A 109 -1.26 3.76 6.94
N THR A 110 0.01 3.53 6.66
CA THR A 110 1.09 4.34 7.21
C THR A 110 2.30 4.34 6.28
N VAL A 111 3.04 5.43 6.30
CA VAL A 111 4.34 5.51 5.65
C VAL A 111 5.31 6.26 6.56
N LYS A 112 6.49 5.70 6.72
CA LYS A 112 7.62 6.34 7.36
C LYS A 112 8.67 6.63 6.31
N PHE A 113 9.24 7.82 6.32
CA PHE A 113 10.27 8.19 5.36
C PHE A 113 11.37 9.05 5.99
N TRP A 114 12.55 8.95 5.39
CA TRP A 114 13.76 9.67 5.77
C TRP A 114 14.28 10.41 4.56
N THR A 115 14.66 11.63 4.74
CA THR A 115 15.32 12.43 3.72
C THR A 115 16.59 13.04 4.28
N SER A 116 17.68 12.98 3.52
CA SER A 116 18.96 13.59 3.93
C SER A 116 18.97 15.11 3.70
N ASN A 117 18.01 15.64 2.95
CA ASN A 117 17.87 17.05 2.67
C ASN A 117 16.38 17.38 2.48
N ALA A 118 15.75 17.88 3.52
CA ALA A 118 14.32 18.13 3.54
C ALA A 118 13.85 19.10 2.44
N ALA A 119 14.58 20.18 2.18
CA ALA A 119 14.24 21.14 1.14
C ALA A 119 14.45 20.59 -0.29
N ALA A 120 15.24 19.54 -0.46
CA ALA A 120 15.44 18.93 -1.76
C ALA A 120 14.28 18.03 -2.19
N SER A 121 13.46 17.57 -1.26
CA SER A 121 12.33 16.67 -1.51
C SER A 121 11.01 17.39 -1.29
N LYS A 122 10.30 17.71 -2.38
CA LYS A 122 8.93 18.23 -2.30
C LYS A 122 7.96 17.04 -2.30
N THR A 123 7.31 16.83 -1.19
CA THR A 123 6.37 15.72 -0.99
C THR A 123 4.94 16.23 -0.93
N THR A 124 4.06 15.60 -1.69
CA THR A 124 2.63 15.90 -1.77
C THR A 124 1.84 14.66 -1.44
N VAL A 125 0.84 14.79 -0.59
CA VAL A 125 -0.15 13.75 -0.29
C VAL A 125 -1.39 13.99 -1.10
N LEU A 126 -1.77 13.01 -1.91
CA LEU A 126 -3.00 13.03 -2.70
C LEU A 126 -4.01 12.06 -2.08
N ALA A 127 -5.19 12.57 -1.76
CA ALA A 127 -6.31 11.79 -1.28
C ALA A 127 -7.19 11.29 -2.42
N THR A 128 -7.92 10.22 -2.18
CA THR A 128 -9.01 9.79 -3.04
C THR A 128 -10.02 10.95 -3.17
N GLY A 129 -10.36 11.31 -4.40
CA GLY A 129 -11.22 12.47 -4.68
C GLY A 129 -10.49 13.74 -5.10
N GLY A 130 -9.16 13.68 -5.27
CA GLY A 130 -8.37 14.75 -5.88
C GLY A 130 -7.89 15.83 -4.91
N ARG A 131 -8.14 15.72 -3.62
CA ARG A 131 -7.56 16.63 -2.61
C ARG A 131 -6.07 16.35 -2.47
N SER A 132 -5.25 17.38 -2.54
CA SER A 132 -3.81 17.26 -2.34
C SER A 132 -3.31 18.27 -1.31
N VAL A 133 -2.30 17.86 -0.56
CA VAL A 133 -1.63 18.71 0.43
C VAL A 133 -0.12 18.55 0.27
N ASP A 134 0.57 19.67 0.12
CA ASP A 134 2.03 19.70 0.12
C ASP A 134 2.54 19.66 1.56
N LEU A 135 3.53 18.82 1.79
CA LEU A 135 4.14 18.67 3.11
C LEU A 135 5.38 19.56 3.22
N ASP A 136 5.50 20.25 4.35
CA ASP A 136 6.73 20.89 4.76
C ASP A 136 7.58 19.86 5.54
N LEU A 137 8.71 19.47 4.97
CA LEU A 137 9.60 18.49 5.57
C LEU A 137 10.74 19.13 6.37
N GLY A 138 11.02 20.42 6.13
CA GLY A 138 12.09 21.14 6.79
C GLY A 138 12.99 21.95 5.85
N GLY A 139 14.10 22.46 6.37
CA GLY A 139 15.03 23.35 5.69
C GLY A 139 16.06 22.67 4.79
N GLN A 140 16.88 23.50 4.16
CA GLN A 140 17.97 23.04 3.31
C GLN A 140 19.08 22.37 4.15
N GLY A 141 19.48 21.16 3.75
CA GLY A 141 20.49 20.37 4.44
C GLY A 141 19.99 19.73 5.74
N GLU A 142 18.74 19.92 6.09
CA GLU A 142 18.12 19.30 7.25
C GLU A 142 17.75 17.84 6.96
N VAL A 143 18.15 16.96 7.87
CA VAL A 143 17.72 15.57 7.85
C VAL A 143 16.35 15.50 8.51
N ALA A 144 15.37 14.97 7.81
CA ALA A 144 14.04 14.80 8.35
C ALA A 144 13.61 13.33 8.37
N VAL A 145 13.02 12.92 9.48
CA VAL A 145 12.34 11.64 9.63
C VAL A 145 10.90 11.91 9.97
N LYS A 146 10.01 11.51 9.10
CA LYS A 146 8.58 11.78 9.22
C LYS A 146 7.78 10.50 9.09
N GLN A 147 6.64 10.47 9.75
CA GLN A 147 5.66 9.39 9.61
C GLN A 147 4.29 9.99 9.31
N ILE A 148 3.63 9.45 8.31
CA ILE A 148 2.22 9.74 8.03
C ILE A 148 1.41 8.55 8.52
N ARG A 149 0.37 8.81 9.32
CA ARG A 149 -0.52 7.78 9.86
C ARG A 149 -1.90 8.32 10.16
N TRP A 150 -2.86 7.41 10.24
CA TRP A 150 -4.20 7.71 10.69
C TRP A 150 -4.28 7.66 12.22
N VAL A 151 -4.94 8.64 12.80
CA VAL A 151 -5.25 8.70 14.24
C VAL A 151 -6.73 9.01 14.44
N ALA A 152 -7.32 8.47 15.50
CA ALA A 152 -8.69 8.82 15.85
C ALA A 152 -8.77 10.31 16.21
N ALA A 153 -9.81 10.99 15.72
CA ALA A 153 -10.06 12.39 16.03
C ALA A 153 -10.91 12.52 17.30
N GLU A 154 -10.66 13.53 18.09
CA GLU A 154 -11.54 13.88 19.21
C GLU A 154 -12.93 14.28 18.65
N GLY A 155 -13.97 13.69 19.21
CA GLY A 155 -15.34 13.92 18.75
C GLY A 155 -15.79 13.04 17.57
N GLY A 156 -14.98 12.03 17.19
CA GLY A 156 -15.29 11.04 16.17
C GLY A 156 -14.65 11.34 14.81
N GLY A 157 -14.49 10.26 14.02
CA GLY A 157 -13.77 10.30 12.76
C GLY A 157 -12.27 10.08 12.90
N TRP A 158 -11.53 10.38 11.82
CA TRP A 158 -10.10 10.12 11.71
C TRP A 158 -9.36 11.34 11.18
N ASN A 159 -8.15 11.53 11.67
CA ASN A 159 -7.22 12.51 11.14
C ASN A 159 -6.04 11.81 10.50
N LEU A 160 -5.63 12.26 9.31
CA LEU A 160 -4.33 11.92 8.76
C LEU A 160 -3.31 12.93 9.25
N VAL A 161 -2.28 12.45 9.90
CA VAL A 161 -1.27 13.32 10.54
C VAL A 161 0.13 13.02 10.02
N LEU A 162 0.94 14.07 9.95
CA LEU A 162 2.38 14.01 9.78
C LEU A 162 3.03 14.20 11.14
N VAL A 163 3.85 13.25 11.54
CA VAL A 163 4.52 13.25 12.84
C VAL A 163 6.03 13.25 12.63
N ASP A 164 6.75 14.09 13.36
CA ASP A 164 8.20 14.03 13.43
C ASP A 164 8.60 12.80 14.26
N VAL A 165 9.49 12.00 13.73
CA VAL A 165 9.98 10.79 14.38
C VAL A 165 11.43 11.00 14.77
N PRO A 166 11.82 10.73 16.01
CA PRO A 166 13.21 10.86 16.46
C PRO A 166 14.13 9.84 15.80
#